data_fd99e06057e386e42fb28d3a289e0556
#
_entry.id   fd99e06057e386e42fb28d3a289e0556
#
_cell.length_a   1.000
_cell.length_b   1.000
_cell.length_c   1.000
_cell.angle_alpha   90.00
_cell.angle_beta   90.00
_cell.angle_gamma   90.00
#
_symmetry.space_group_name_H-M   'P 1'
#
loop_
_entity.id
_entity.type
_entity.pdbx_description
1 polymer ?
#
loop_
_entity_poly.entity_id
_entity_poly.type
_entity_poly.pdbx_seq_one_letter_code
_entity_poly.pdbx_strand_id
1 'polypeptide(L)'
;MANNKHHENYTQELLSEAVVNSVSVSGVLRYLEIPLAGGTHAHISRKIKQFGIDTSHFGKRVAPNRGKPSPWRLAAEQVLVVRSPGSGRPKPRILRRALRESGVPYACAACGIAAEWNGEPIGLHVDHVNGDWLDNRKENLRFLCPNCHSQTPTFAGRLKNKKGAVAQRQEAQSLGL
;
A
#
# COMPACT_ATOMS: atom_id res chain seq x y z
N MET A 1 -30.79 -13.66 -17.21
CA MET A 1 -29.79 -14.69 -17.62
C MET A 1 -28.95 -14.10 -18.73
N ALA A 2 -27.80 -13.53 -18.41
CA ALA A 2 -26.92 -12.89 -19.38
C ALA A 2 -26.12 -13.96 -20.12
N ASN A 3 -26.24 -13.93 -21.43
CA ASN A 3 -25.76 -14.91 -22.38
C ASN A 3 -24.23 -14.94 -22.43
N ASN A 4 -23.62 -16.00 -21.91
CA ASN A 4 -22.18 -16.26 -21.85
C ASN A 4 -21.63 -16.78 -23.20
N LYS A 5 -22.05 -16.22 -24.33
CA LYS A 5 -21.66 -16.66 -25.68
C LYS A 5 -20.37 -16.02 -26.25
N HIS A 6 -19.68 -15.14 -25.50
CA HIS A 6 -18.51 -14.43 -26.03
C HIS A 6 -17.15 -15.05 -25.74
N HIS A 7 -17.05 -16.26 -25.20
CA HIS A 7 -15.76 -16.83 -24.77
C HIS A 7 -15.04 -17.73 -25.78
N GLU A 8 -15.65 -18.10 -26.89
CA GLU A 8 -15.10 -19.21 -27.69
C GLU A 8 -14.44 -18.85 -29.04
N ASN A 9 -14.60 -17.67 -29.60
CA ASN A 9 -14.14 -17.41 -30.97
C ASN A 9 -13.34 -16.11 -31.18
N TYR A 10 -12.34 -15.83 -30.36
CA TYR A 10 -11.37 -14.79 -30.73
C TYR A 10 -10.32 -15.39 -31.67
N THR A 11 -10.61 -15.36 -33.00
CA THR A 11 -9.66 -15.81 -34.01
C THR A 11 -8.50 -14.83 -34.15
N GLN A 12 -7.40 -15.29 -34.72
CA GLN A 12 -6.23 -14.46 -34.98
C GLN A 12 -6.57 -13.27 -35.90
N GLU A 13 -7.38 -13.51 -36.92
CA GLU A 13 -7.81 -12.50 -37.90
C GLU A 13 -8.61 -11.40 -37.21
N LEU A 14 -9.63 -11.77 -36.44
CA LEU A 14 -10.49 -10.82 -35.71
C LEU A 14 -9.68 -9.97 -34.73
N LEU A 15 -8.76 -10.58 -34.01
CA LEU A 15 -7.90 -9.87 -33.09
C LEU A 15 -6.88 -9.00 -33.79
N SER A 16 -6.35 -9.42 -34.94
CA SER A 16 -5.41 -8.61 -35.75
C SER A 16 -6.10 -7.36 -36.27
N GLU A 17 -7.30 -7.49 -36.80
CA GLU A 17 -8.12 -6.34 -37.25
C GLU A 17 -8.41 -5.38 -36.10
N ALA A 18 -8.86 -5.91 -34.96
CA ALA A 18 -9.18 -5.10 -33.79
C ALA A 18 -7.93 -4.40 -33.22
N VAL A 19 -6.75 -5.03 -33.28
CA VAL A 19 -5.48 -4.43 -32.82
C VAL A 19 -5.07 -3.29 -33.74
N VAL A 20 -5.13 -3.47 -35.08
CA VAL A 20 -4.80 -2.41 -36.05
C VAL A 20 -5.69 -1.16 -35.84
N ASN A 21 -6.96 -1.36 -35.53
CA ASN A 21 -7.93 -0.28 -35.30
C ASN A 21 -7.93 0.24 -33.86
N SER A 22 -6.95 -0.12 -33.03
CA SER A 22 -6.88 0.24 -31.62
C SER A 22 -5.50 0.73 -31.22
N VAL A 23 -5.41 1.55 -30.18
CA VAL A 23 -4.15 2.05 -29.60
C VAL A 23 -3.86 1.45 -28.21
N SER A 24 -4.63 0.48 -27.79
CA SER A 24 -4.47 -0.22 -26.49
C SER A 24 -5.38 -1.44 -26.40
N VAL A 25 -5.07 -2.39 -25.52
CA VAL A 25 -5.94 -3.54 -25.23
C VAL A 25 -7.37 -3.12 -24.83
N SER A 26 -7.52 -2.04 -24.07
CA SER A 26 -8.85 -1.49 -23.77
C SER A 26 -9.56 -0.94 -25.02
N GLY A 27 -8.82 -0.48 -26.01
CA GLY A 27 -9.34 -0.10 -27.33
C GLY A 27 -9.86 -1.31 -28.09
N VAL A 28 -9.09 -2.40 -28.11
CA VAL A 28 -9.49 -3.68 -28.70
C VAL A 28 -10.81 -4.18 -28.09
N LEU A 29 -10.95 -4.13 -26.75
CA LEU A 29 -12.19 -4.52 -26.09
C LEU A 29 -13.39 -3.66 -26.53
N ARG A 30 -13.18 -2.34 -26.70
CA ARG A 30 -14.24 -1.45 -27.19
C ARG A 30 -14.60 -1.72 -28.65
N TYR A 31 -13.58 -1.96 -29.50
CA TYR A 31 -13.78 -2.32 -30.92
C TYR A 31 -14.61 -3.60 -31.07
N LEU A 32 -14.39 -4.57 -30.20
CA LEU A 32 -15.09 -5.85 -30.16
C LEU A 32 -16.38 -5.80 -29.31
N GLU A 33 -16.78 -4.64 -28.83
CA GLU A 33 -17.95 -4.43 -27.94
C GLU A 33 -17.95 -5.31 -26.68
N ILE A 34 -16.76 -5.65 -26.17
CA ILE A 34 -16.57 -6.50 -24.98
C ILE A 34 -16.53 -5.61 -23.72
N PRO A 35 -17.24 -6.00 -22.65
CA PRO A 35 -17.19 -5.28 -21.38
C PRO A 35 -15.77 -5.12 -20.83
N LEU A 36 -15.44 -3.90 -20.36
CA LEU A 36 -14.14 -3.56 -19.76
C LEU A 36 -14.03 -4.12 -18.33
N ALA A 37 -13.84 -5.43 -18.19
CA ALA A 37 -13.59 -6.10 -16.91
C ALA A 37 -12.14 -6.60 -16.85
N GLY A 38 -11.58 -6.69 -15.62
CA GLY A 38 -10.19 -7.13 -15.46
C GLY A 38 -9.91 -8.51 -16.04
N GLY A 39 -10.86 -9.44 -15.93
CA GLY A 39 -10.77 -10.78 -16.51
C GLY A 39 -10.72 -10.77 -18.04
N THR A 40 -11.60 -10.01 -18.69
CA THR A 40 -11.64 -9.89 -20.17
C THR A 40 -10.39 -9.21 -20.71
N HIS A 41 -9.92 -8.15 -20.05
CA HIS A 41 -8.68 -7.48 -20.42
C HIS A 41 -7.47 -8.43 -20.38
N ALA A 42 -7.32 -9.19 -19.31
CA ALA A 42 -6.23 -10.15 -19.16
C ALA A 42 -6.34 -11.31 -20.19
N HIS A 43 -7.55 -11.76 -20.50
CA HIS A 43 -7.80 -12.81 -21.48
C HIS A 43 -7.40 -12.36 -22.90
N ILE A 44 -7.89 -11.22 -23.35
CA ILE A 44 -7.57 -10.68 -24.68
C ILE A 44 -6.07 -10.34 -24.79
N SER A 45 -5.47 -9.78 -23.76
CA SER A 45 -4.02 -9.51 -23.74
C SER A 45 -3.20 -10.79 -23.93
N ARG A 46 -3.59 -11.90 -23.29
CA ARG A 46 -2.93 -13.21 -23.47
C ARG A 46 -3.12 -13.77 -24.87
N LYS A 47 -4.32 -13.64 -25.45
CA LYS A 47 -4.62 -14.10 -26.80
C LYS A 47 -3.82 -13.33 -27.87
N ILE A 48 -3.74 -12.00 -27.77
CA ILE A 48 -2.92 -11.16 -28.65
C ILE A 48 -1.46 -11.63 -28.61
N LYS A 49 -0.94 -11.87 -27.39
CA LYS A 49 0.43 -12.37 -27.21
C LYS A 49 0.61 -13.79 -27.76
N GLN A 50 -0.36 -14.68 -27.56
CA GLN A 50 -0.35 -16.06 -28.04
C GLN A 50 -0.31 -16.13 -29.57
N PHE A 51 -1.04 -15.25 -30.24
CA PHE A 51 -1.07 -15.17 -31.70
C PHE A 51 0.09 -14.35 -32.28
N GLY A 52 0.98 -13.79 -31.46
CA GLY A 52 2.11 -12.99 -31.92
C GLY A 52 1.71 -11.69 -32.62
N ILE A 53 0.52 -11.16 -32.37
CA ILE A 53 0.02 -9.95 -33.00
C ILE A 53 0.84 -8.74 -32.56
N ASP A 54 1.40 -7.97 -33.50
CA ASP A 54 2.20 -6.79 -33.20
C ASP A 54 1.36 -5.68 -32.56
N THR A 55 1.78 -5.26 -31.37
CA THR A 55 1.19 -4.15 -30.60
C THR A 55 2.18 -3.02 -30.37
N SER A 56 3.23 -2.92 -31.16
CA SER A 56 4.29 -1.90 -31.02
C SER A 56 3.73 -0.46 -31.08
N HIS A 57 2.65 -0.27 -31.84
CA HIS A 57 1.93 0.99 -31.98
C HIS A 57 1.03 1.32 -30.77
N PHE A 58 0.81 0.38 -29.84
CA PHE A 58 0.05 0.68 -28.63
C PHE A 58 0.82 1.68 -27.78
N GLY A 59 0.19 2.84 -27.53
CA GLY A 59 0.77 3.86 -26.70
C GLY A 59 1.08 3.34 -25.30
N LYS A 60 2.33 3.48 -24.84
CA LYS A 60 2.66 3.31 -23.42
C LYS A 60 1.86 4.35 -22.67
N ARG A 61 0.83 3.94 -21.93
CA ARG A 61 0.14 4.83 -21.01
C ARG A 61 1.15 5.27 -19.94
N VAL A 62 1.80 6.38 -20.20
CA VAL A 62 2.45 7.13 -19.13
C VAL A 62 1.30 7.67 -18.31
N ALA A 63 1.06 7.11 -17.12
CA ALA A 63 0.08 7.67 -16.21
C ALA A 63 0.41 9.17 -16.04
N PRO A 64 -0.49 10.10 -16.35
CA PRO A 64 -0.18 11.54 -16.41
C PRO A 64 0.37 12.07 -15.08
N ASN A 65 0.19 11.32 -14.00
CA ASN A 65 0.67 11.63 -12.65
C ASN A 65 1.83 10.72 -12.18
N ARG A 66 2.44 9.92 -13.06
CA ARG A 66 3.57 9.07 -12.67
C ARG A 66 4.73 9.95 -12.22
N GLY A 67 5.15 9.81 -10.96
CA GLY A 67 6.23 10.60 -10.35
C GLY A 67 5.80 11.97 -9.82
N LYS A 68 4.57 12.43 -10.08
CA LYS A 68 4.05 13.65 -9.48
C LYS A 68 3.43 13.38 -8.11
N PRO A 69 3.60 14.29 -7.13
CA PRO A 69 2.85 14.19 -5.88
C PRO A 69 1.34 14.22 -6.17
N SER A 70 0.56 13.40 -5.45
CA SER A 70 -0.90 13.47 -5.53
C SER A 70 -1.37 14.88 -5.14
N PRO A 71 -2.33 15.51 -5.84
CA PRO A 71 -2.91 16.79 -5.43
C PRO A 71 -3.58 16.73 -4.05
N TRP A 72 -3.93 15.52 -3.58
CA TRP A 72 -4.48 15.26 -2.25
C TRP A 72 -3.40 14.89 -1.22
N ARG A 73 -2.13 15.17 -1.50
CA ARG A 73 -1.04 14.89 -0.60
C ARG A 73 -1.05 15.90 0.54
N LEU A 74 -1.35 15.43 1.76
CA LEU A 74 -1.25 16.23 2.96
C LEU A 74 0.21 16.64 3.23
N ALA A 75 0.43 17.89 3.67
CA ALA A 75 1.71 18.35 4.16
C ALA A 75 2.14 17.60 5.43
N ALA A 76 3.43 17.63 5.77
CA ALA A 76 3.93 16.91 6.93
C ALA A 76 3.24 17.36 8.23
N GLU A 77 3.02 18.66 8.38
CA GLU A 77 2.38 19.29 9.55
C GLU A 77 0.92 18.84 9.72
N GLN A 78 0.23 18.53 8.62
CA GLN A 78 -1.14 18.01 8.64
C GLN A 78 -1.21 16.51 8.97
N VAL A 79 -0.10 15.80 8.78
CA VAL A 79 0.03 14.36 9.08
C VAL A 79 0.49 14.13 10.50
N LEU A 80 1.43 14.96 11.00
CA LEU A 80 2.09 14.82 12.30
C LEU A 80 1.31 15.50 13.42
N VAL A 81 0.07 15.05 13.61
CA VAL A 81 -0.88 15.62 14.59
C VAL A 81 -1.51 14.51 15.43
N VAL A 82 -2.09 14.88 16.58
CA VAL A 82 -2.99 13.99 17.32
C VAL A 82 -4.29 13.85 16.53
N ARG A 83 -4.73 12.64 16.30
CA ARG A 83 -5.96 12.34 15.56
C ARG A 83 -7.13 12.10 16.51
N SER A 84 -8.32 12.46 16.09
CA SER A 84 -9.54 12.22 16.85
C SER A 84 -9.80 10.72 17.05
N PRO A 85 -10.36 10.32 18.19
CA PRO A 85 -10.90 8.96 18.38
C PRO A 85 -11.85 8.58 17.25
N GLY A 86 -11.78 7.33 16.80
CA GLY A 86 -12.56 6.86 15.65
C GLY A 86 -11.90 7.09 14.26
N SER A 87 -10.83 7.89 14.19
CA SER A 87 -10.06 8.02 12.95
C SER A 87 -9.41 6.68 12.56
N GLY A 88 -9.31 6.41 11.26
CA GLY A 88 -8.54 5.25 10.77
C GLY A 88 -7.04 5.41 11.03
N ARG A 89 -6.32 4.31 11.27
CA ARG A 89 -4.86 4.33 11.47
C ARG A 89 -4.13 4.85 10.21
N PRO A 90 -3.23 5.82 10.32
CA PRO A 90 -2.45 6.31 9.19
C PRO A 90 -1.59 5.18 8.58
N LYS A 91 -1.48 5.17 7.26
CA LYS A 91 -0.60 4.20 6.59
C LYS A 91 0.86 4.50 6.94
N PRO A 92 1.68 3.50 7.30
CA PRO A 92 3.08 3.70 7.70
C PRO A 92 3.91 4.50 6.68
N ARG A 93 3.65 4.33 5.40
CA ARG A 93 4.33 5.09 4.33
C ARG A 93 4.09 6.60 4.41
N ILE A 94 2.91 7.02 4.91
CA ILE A 94 2.55 8.45 5.04
C ILE A 94 3.31 9.05 6.21
N LEU A 95 3.32 8.37 7.36
CA LEU A 95 4.07 8.80 8.55
C LEU A 95 5.58 8.83 8.27
N ARG A 96 6.13 7.80 7.60
CA ARG A 96 7.56 7.76 7.22
C ARG A 96 7.95 8.95 6.35
N ARG A 97 7.12 9.28 5.35
CA ARG A 97 7.35 10.43 4.50
C ARG A 97 7.30 11.73 5.31
N ALA A 98 6.26 11.95 6.11
CA ALA A 98 6.07 13.16 6.90
C ALA A 98 7.22 13.39 7.88
N LEU A 99 7.69 12.34 8.57
CA LEU A 99 8.85 12.42 9.46
C LEU A 99 10.12 12.83 8.72
N ARG A 100 10.39 12.24 7.54
CA ARG A 100 11.56 12.59 6.73
C ARG A 100 11.48 14.04 6.23
N GLU A 101 10.31 14.49 5.79
CA GLU A 101 10.06 15.86 5.37
C GLU A 101 10.23 16.86 6.52
N SER A 102 9.94 16.44 7.76
CA SER A 102 10.15 17.24 8.97
C SER A 102 11.60 17.19 9.50
N GLY A 103 12.54 16.64 8.72
CA GLY A 103 13.97 16.61 9.07
C GLY A 103 14.37 15.54 10.08
N VAL A 104 13.51 14.53 10.37
CA VAL A 104 13.90 13.40 11.24
C VAL A 104 14.85 12.50 10.45
N PRO A 105 16.08 12.24 10.96
CA PRO A 105 17.04 11.35 10.31
C PRO A 105 16.44 9.97 10.05
N TYR A 106 16.61 9.43 8.85
CA TYR A 106 16.14 8.09 8.51
C TYR A 106 17.15 7.05 8.98
N ALA A 107 17.30 6.94 10.29
CA ALA A 107 18.16 5.99 11.00
C ALA A 107 17.41 5.44 12.22
N CYS A 108 17.80 4.28 12.71
CA CYS A 108 17.23 3.65 13.90
C CYS A 108 17.56 4.49 15.15
N ALA A 109 16.53 5.02 15.83
CA ALA A 109 16.72 5.83 17.03
C ALA A 109 17.30 5.05 18.23
N ALA A 110 17.29 3.70 18.19
CA ALA A 110 17.81 2.88 19.28
C ALA A 110 19.25 2.42 19.05
N CYS A 111 19.62 1.98 17.84
CA CYS A 111 20.97 1.45 17.57
C CYS A 111 21.75 2.25 16.52
N GLY A 112 21.18 3.32 15.99
CA GLY A 112 21.85 4.21 15.05
C GLY A 112 22.00 3.67 13.61
N ILE A 113 21.63 2.40 13.34
CA ILE A 113 21.80 1.84 12.00
C ILE A 113 21.01 2.67 10.97
N ALA A 114 21.63 2.97 9.84
CA ALA A 114 20.98 3.56 8.70
C ALA A 114 19.94 2.58 8.08
N ALA A 115 19.25 3.01 7.02
CA ALA A 115 18.31 2.14 6.32
C ALA A 115 19.01 1.12 5.40
N GLU A 116 20.06 0.49 5.92
CA GLU A 116 20.89 -0.51 5.23
C GLU A 116 21.31 -1.60 6.20
N TRP A 117 21.35 -2.85 5.73
CA TRP A 117 21.84 -4.01 6.46
C TRP A 117 22.56 -4.95 5.49
N ASN A 118 23.80 -5.33 5.82
CA ASN A 118 24.65 -6.20 4.97
C ASN A 118 24.76 -5.72 3.51
N GLY A 119 24.86 -4.41 3.29
CA GLY A 119 24.93 -3.82 1.95
C GLY A 119 23.59 -3.69 1.22
N GLU A 120 22.49 -4.13 1.83
CA GLU A 120 21.17 -4.11 1.23
C GLU A 120 20.23 -3.11 1.95
N PRO A 121 19.31 -2.43 1.19
CA PRO A 121 18.36 -1.50 1.78
C PRO A 121 17.36 -2.20 2.71
N ILE A 122 17.18 -1.69 3.94
CA ILE A 122 16.12 -2.14 4.84
C ILE A 122 15.09 -1.05 5.11
N GLY A 123 13.83 -1.46 5.30
CA GLY A 123 12.76 -0.56 5.68
C GLY A 123 12.74 -0.31 7.19
N LEU A 124 13.00 0.93 7.63
CA LEU A 124 12.79 1.29 9.02
C LEU A 124 11.29 1.43 9.33
N HIS A 125 10.88 0.97 10.50
CA HIS A 125 9.51 1.08 10.99
C HIS A 125 9.30 2.42 11.70
N VAL A 126 8.09 2.98 11.59
CA VAL A 126 7.67 4.10 12.43
C VAL A 126 7.04 3.54 13.70
N ASP A 127 7.60 3.87 14.84
CA ASP A 127 7.17 3.46 16.16
C ASP A 127 6.58 4.66 16.92
N HIS A 128 5.47 4.42 17.64
CA HIS A 128 4.86 5.38 18.55
C HIS A 128 5.43 5.16 19.96
N VAL A 129 6.19 6.10 20.47
CA VAL A 129 6.92 5.97 21.74
C VAL A 129 5.97 5.65 22.90
N ASN A 130 4.82 6.31 22.97
CA ASN A 130 3.79 6.08 24.00
C ASN A 130 2.85 4.90 23.68
N GLY A 131 2.95 4.28 22.49
CA GLY A 131 2.10 3.19 22.04
C GLY A 131 0.70 3.61 21.57
N ASP A 132 0.37 4.89 21.60
CA ASP A 132 -0.88 5.42 21.08
C ASP A 132 -0.73 5.80 19.60
N TRP A 133 -1.36 5.04 18.72
CA TRP A 133 -1.33 5.26 17.28
C TRP A 133 -2.15 6.48 16.81
N LEU A 134 -2.95 7.09 17.68
CA LEU A 134 -3.65 8.36 17.41
C LEU A 134 -2.72 9.56 17.56
N ASP A 135 -1.70 9.46 18.41
CA ASP A 135 -0.73 10.52 18.65
C ASP A 135 0.43 10.43 17.64
N ASN A 136 0.24 11.07 16.48
CA ASN A 136 1.23 11.10 15.42
C ASN A 136 2.14 12.34 15.48
N ARG A 137 2.20 13.06 16.58
CA ARG A 137 3.13 14.19 16.72
C ARG A 137 4.57 13.73 16.52
N LYS A 138 5.41 14.60 15.94
CA LYS A 138 6.82 14.32 15.64
C LYS A 138 7.59 13.81 16.86
N GLU A 139 7.33 14.38 18.02
CA GLU A 139 8.00 14.06 19.30
C GLU A 139 7.66 12.65 19.80
N ASN A 140 6.50 12.12 19.41
CA ASN A 140 6.04 10.78 19.77
C ASN A 140 6.41 9.72 18.74
N LEU A 141 7.02 10.09 17.61
CA LEU A 141 7.36 9.17 16.54
C LEU A 141 8.87 9.03 16.39
N ARG A 142 9.31 7.80 16.10
CA ARG A 142 10.71 7.50 15.81
C ARG A 142 10.84 6.43 14.76
N PHE A 143 12.01 6.38 14.10
CA PHE A 143 12.36 5.27 13.24
C PHE A 143 13.08 4.19 14.05
N LEU A 144 12.70 2.93 13.84
CA LEU A 144 13.39 1.77 14.41
C LEU A 144 13.64 0.73 13.32
N CYS A 145 14.79 0.06 13.39
CA CYS A 145 15.02 -1.13 12.58
C CYS A 145 14.11 -2.28 13.07
N PRO A 146 13.83 -3.31 12.25
CA PRO A 146 12.96 -4.42 12.64
C PRO A 146 13.34 -5.07 13.97
N ASN A 147 14.65 -5.25 14.24
CA ASN A 147 15.15 -5.86 15.46
C ASN A 147 14.84 -4.99 16.70
N CYS A 148 15.20 -3.70 16.68
CA CYS A 148 14.91 -2.80 17.79
C CYS A 148 13.41 -2.59 17.98
N HIS A 149 12.63 -2.51 16.90
CA HIS A 149 11.20 -2.39 16.98
C HIS A 149 10.54 -3.60 17.65
N SER A 150 11.01 -4.82 17.34
CA SER A 150 10.50 -6.05 17.96
C SER A 150 10.73 -6.12 19.49
N GLN A 151 11.70 -5.37 20.01
CA GLN A 151 12.05 -5.33 21.44
C GLN A 151 11.29 -4.24 22.21
N THR A 152 10.54 -3.35 21.53
CA THR A 152 9.80 -2.29 22.23
C THR A 152 8.67 -2.85 23.09
N PRO A 153 8.35 -2.23 24.22
CA PRO A 153 7.21 -2.61 25.05
C PRO A 153 5.86 -2.50 24.32
N THR A 154 5.80 -1.64 23.31
CA THR A 154 4.60 -1.35 22.51
C THR A 154 4.42 -2.30 21.32
N PHE A 155 5.43 -3.10 20.99
CA PHE A 155 5.42 -3.99 19.83
C PHE A 155 4.23 -4.97 19.85
N ALA A 156 3.55 -5.08 18.72
CA ALA A 156 2.44 -6.01 18.49
C ALA A 156 1.34 -5.97 19.60
N GLY A 157 1.15 -4.81 20.21
CA GLY A 157 0.11 -4.63 21.24
C GLY A 157 0.46 -5.17 22.62
N ARG A 158 1.73 -5.47 22.91
CA ARG A 158 2.17 -6.00 24.22
C ARG A 158 1.66 -5.18 25.42
N LEU A 159 1.62 -3.85 25.32
CA LEU A 159 1.08 -3.00 26.39
C LEU A 159 -0.42 -3.18 26.62
N LYS A 160 -1.19 -3.43 25.57
CA LYS A 160 -2.64 -3.69 25.70
C LYS A 160 -2.90 -4.98 26.47
N ASN A 161 -2.11 -6.02 26.17
CA ASN A 161 -2.23 -7.30 26.87
C ASN A 161 -1.82 -7.20 28.34
N LYS A 162 -0.80 -6.40 28.69
CA LYS A 162 -0.42 -6.16 30.09
C LYS A 162 -1.49 -5.40 30.87
N LYS A 163 -2.11 -4.37 30.29
CA LYS A 163 -3.20 -3.63 30.94
C LYS A 163 -4.42 -4.51 31.18
N GLY A 164 -4.79 -5.37 30.20
CA GLY A 164 -5.87 -6.34 30.37
C GLY A 164 -5.60 -7.35 31.48
N ALA A 165 -4.37 -7.89 31.55
CA ALA A 165 -3.98 -8.83 32.59
C ALA A 165 -3.96 -8.21 34.01
N VAL A 166 -3.60 -6.92 34.14
CA VAL A 166 -3.64 -6.19 35.42
C VAL A 166 -5.08 -5.94 35.85
N ALA A 167 -5.96 -5.51 34.93
CA ALA A 167 -7.37 -5.29 35.23
C ALA A 167 -8.07 -6.58 35.72
N GLN A 168 -7.83 -7.70 35.01
CA GLN A 168 -8.39 -9.01 35.43
C GLN A 168 -7.90 -9.47 36.81
N ARG A 169 -6.63 -9.21 37.16
CA ARG A 169 -6.10 -9.52 38.50
C ARG A 169 -6.74 -8.65 39.61
N GLN A 170 -7.00 -7.38 39.32
CA GLN A 170 -7.66 -6.48 40.28
C GLN A 170 -9.12 -6.88 40.51
N GLU A 171 -9.84 -7.29 39.44
CA GLU A 171 -11.20 -7.82 39.55
C GLU A 171 -11.25 -9.12 40.37
N ALA A 172 -10.34 -10.07 40.09
CA ALA A 172 -10.25 -11.32 40.84
C ALA A 172 -9.94 -11.09 42.34
N GLN A 173 -9.06 -10.13 42.66
CA GLN A 173 -8.77 -9.75 44.06
C GLN A 173 -9.94 -9.05 44.76
N SER A 174 -10.76 -8.28 44.04
CA SER A 174 -11.96 -7.64 44.59
C SER A 174 -13.12 -8.61 44.84
N LEU A 175 -13.11 -9.75 44.15
CA LEU A 175 -14.10 -10.82 44.29
C LEU A 175 -13.71 -11.90 45.32
N GLY A 176 -12.55 -11.77 45.98
CA GLY A 176 -12.11 -12.67 47.06
C GLY A 176 -11.80 -14.11 46.58
N LEU A 177 -11.39 -14.30 45.32
CA LEU A 177 -10.92 -15.57 44.74
C LEU A 177 -9.40 -15.65 44.71
#